data_4e5b68b72d7cd7c6769ee02b01e76f7d
#
_entry.id   4e5b68b72d7cd7c6769ee02b01e76f7d
#
_cell.length_a   1.000
_cell.length_b   1.000
_cell.length_c   1.000
_cell.angle_alpha   90.00
_cell.angle_beta   90.00
_cell.angle_gamma   90.00
#
_symmetry.space_group_name_H-M   'P 1'
#
loop_
_entity.id
_entity.type
_entity.pdbx_description
1 polymer ?
#
loop_
_entity_poly.entity_id
_entity_poly.type
_entity_poly.pdbx_seq_one_letter_code
_entity_poly.pdbx_strand_id
1 'polypeptide(L)'
;MDAQATSLTIALPNRHAERRWLPAAWSGLLIVILSFLILYPTAMLLIGALTTTNPVVEGYHLADLSIGNFLKVATNPNVASALGNSLIACGGGTIVAVVIGLSFAWVVVRTNTPWKGLIASAGILPLFVPPLVAGVAWSILGSPKTGLLNLLAMKAGIPFHIDLYTMPGMIFVFGIYYAPYVYMFTAAALRNMDPSLEEAAEISGASAARTMATVTFPLILPAIISGMLLSFVVMLGIYGVPAVLGSPANISVLTTYIFT
;
A
#
# COMPACT_ATOMS: atom_id res chain seq x y z
N MET A 1 -27.72 -37.92 69.96
CA MET A 1 -27.49 -38.87 68.83
C MET A 1 -27.21 -38.04 67.61
N ASP A 2 -25.93 -37.65 67.45
CA ASP A 2 -25.49 -36.74 66.41
C ASP A 2 -24.93 -37.61 65.26
N ALA A 3 -25.60 -37.52 64.10
CA ALA A 3 -25.12 -38.15 62.84
C ALA A 3 -24.23 -37.17 62.10
N GLN A 4 -22.93 -37.34 62.23
CA GLN A 4 -21.94 -36.63 61.39
C GLN A 4 -22.04 -37.10 59.93
N ALA A 5 -22.55 -36.26 59.07
CA ALA A 5 -22.49 -36.42 57.61
C ALA A 5 -21.07 -36.08 57.14
N THR A 6 -20.25 -37.07 56.90
CA THR A 6 -18.92 -36.92 56.27
C THR A 6 -19.12 -36.66 54.79
N SER A 7 -18.98 -35.40 54.34
CA SER A 7 -18.95 -35.03 52.93
C SER A 7 -17.63 -35.46 52.28
N LEU A 8 -17.65 -36.52 51.51
CA LEU A 8 -16.56 -36.94 50.63
C LEU A 8 -16.47 -35.94 49.47
N THR A 9 -15.56 -34.97 49.59
CA THR A 9 -15.17 -34.11 48.48
C THR A 9 -14.28 -34.90 47.54
N ILE A 10 -14.86 -35.44 46.49
CA ILE A 10 -14.08 -36.06 45.40
C ILE A 10 -13.40 -34.92 44.64
N ALA A 11 -12.09 -34.74 44.86
CA ALA A 11 -11.27 -33.84 44.07
C ALA A 11 -11.18 -34.36 42.63
N LEU A 12 -11.91 -33.73 41.72
CA LEU A 12 -11.79 -33.97 40.30
C LEU A 12 -10.40 -33.58 39.83
N PRO A 13 -9.67 -34.44 39.09
CA PRO A 13 -8.36 -34.09 38.56
C PRO A 13 -8.50 -32.90 37.59
N ASN A 14 -7.65 -31.90 37.81
CA ASN A 14 -7.63 -30.65 37.05
C ASN A 14 -7.12 -30.92 35.62
N ARG A 15 -8.04 -31.32 34.72
CA ARG A 15 -7.77 -31.65 33.31
C ARG A 15 -7.40 -30.41 32.44
N HIS A 16 -7.34 -29.24 33.03
CA HIS A 16 -7.03 -28.02 32.30
C HIS A 16 -5.53 -27.69 32.16
N ALA A 17 -4.67 -28.37 32.91
CA ALA A 17 -3.21 -28.13 32.89
C ALA A 17 -2.52 -28.77 31.67
N GLU A 18 -2.96 -29.92 31.21
CA GLU A 18 -2.28 -30.68 30.15
C GLU A 18 -2.53 -30.11 28.73
N ARG A 19 -3.55 -29.32 28.53
CA ARG A 19 -3.95 -28.81 27.19
C ARG A 19 -3.27 -27.50 26.79
N ARG A 20 -2.50 -26.88 27.68
CA ARG A 20 -1.83 -25.59 27.40
C ARG A 20 -0.50 -25.72 26.67
N TRP A 21 0.14 -26.87 26.71
CA TRP A 21 1.46 -27.10 26.11
C TRP A 21 1.42 -27.24 24.57
N LEU A 22 0.41 -27.89 24.04
CA LEU A 22 0.24 -28.07 22.59
C LEU A 22 0.16 -26.74 21.82
N PRO A 23 -0.70 -25.77 22.19
CA PRO A 23 -0.74 -24.49 21.50
C PRO A 23 0.54 -23.67 21.69
N ALA A 24 1.21 -23.77 22.86
CA ALA A 24 2.48 -23.10 23.10
C ALA A 24 3.61 -23.69 22.25
N ALA A 25 3.69 -25.01 22.12
CA ALA A 25 4.66 -25.68 21.26
C ALA A 25 4.46 -25.34 19.77
N TRP A 26 3.21 -25.33 19.29
CA TRP A 26 2.88 -24.89 17.93
C TRP A 26 3.23 -23.43 17.69
N SER A 27 2.91 -22.54 18.63
CA SER A 27 3.28 -21.14 18.56
C SER A 27 4.79 -20.95 18.53
N GLY A 28 5.53 -21.69 19.37
CA GLY A 28 6.99 -21.67 19.39
C GLY A 28 7.58 -22.16 18.07
N LEU A 29 7.07 -23.25 17.50
CA LEU A 29 7.50 -23.76 16.21
C LEU A 29 7.24 -22.75 15.08
N LEU A 30 6.05 -22.15 15.04
CA LEU A 30 5.71 -21.13 14.06
C LEU A 30 6.62 -19.90 14.18
N ILE A 31 6.90 -19.43 15.39
CA ILE A 31 7.82 -18.31 15.62
C ILE A 31 9.22 -18.63 15.09
N VAL A 32 9.73 -19.82 15.37
CA VAL A 32 11.06 -20.25 14.88
C VAL A 32 11.09 -20.30 13.35
N ILE A 33 10.08 -20.92 12.74
CA ILE A 33 10.00 -21.02 11.27
C ILE A 33 9.89 -19.61 10.64
N LEU A 34 9.00 -18.76 11.15
CA LEU A 34 8.83 -17.39 10.64
C LEU A 34 10.10 -16.55 10.85
N SER A 35 10.74 -16.67 12.02
CA SER A 35 12.00 -15.99 12.28
C SER A 35 13.09 -16.43 11.30
N PHE A 36 13.22 -17.72 11.05
CA PHE A 36 14.18 -18.24 10.09
C PHE A 36 13.88 -17.72 8.66
N LEU A 37 12.62 -17.80 8.22
CA LEU A 37 12.20 -17.33 6.89
C LEU A 37 12.41 -15.83 6.68
N ILE A 38 12.35 -15.03 7.73
CA ILE A 38 12.51 -13.56 7.64
C ILE A 38 13.98 -13.17 7.88
N LEU A 39 14.59 -13.69 8.97
CA LEU A 39 15.93 -13.25 9.38
C LEU A 39 17.01 -13.76 8.44
N TYR A 40 16.88 -14.99 7.92
CA TYR A 40 17.90 -15.58 7.05
C TYR A 40 18.08 -14.78 5.74
N PRO A 41 17.03 -14.52 4.92
CA PRO A 41 17.19 -13.70 3.72
C PRO A 41 17.64 -12.27 4.03
N THR A 42 17.14 -11.69 5.12
CA THR A 42 17.53 -10.32 5.54
C THR A 42 19.01 -10.27 5.93
N ALA A 43 19.49 -11.26 6.69
CA ALA A 43 20.90 -11.36 7.05
C ALA A 43 21.78 -11.54 5.80
N MET A 44 21.36 -12.40 4.84
CA MET A 44 22.07 -12.60 3.58
C MET A 44 22.16 -11.32 2.74
N LEU A 45 21.08 -10.54 2.68
CA LEU A 45 21.09 -9.24 2.00
C LEU A 45 22.05 -8.25 2.67
N LEU A 46 22.06 -8.18 4.01
CA LEU A 46 22.96 -7.30 4.76
C LEU A 46 24.43 -7.71 4.58
N ILE A 47 24.73 -9.01 4.65
CA ILE A 47 26.07 -9.51 4.42
C ILE A 47 26.50 -9.20 2.97
N GLY A 48 25.65 -9.49 1.98
CA GLY A 48 25.95 -9.18 0.58
C GLY A 48 26.15 -7.68 0.32
N ALA A 49 25.39 -6.80 1.00
CA ALA A 49 25.57 -5.36 0.90
C ALA A 49 26.92 -4.88 1.48
N LEU A 50 27.41 -5.57 2.51
CA LEU A 50 28.68 -5.27 3.17
C LEU A 50 29.89 -5.98 2.54
N THR A 51 29.70 -6.93 1.63
CA THR A 51 30.80 -7.72 1.03
C THR A 51 31.21 -7.13 -0.30
N THR A 52 32.51 -6.93 -0.53
CA THR A 52 33.05 -6.40 -1.79
C THR A 52 33.12 -7.43 -2.91
N THR A 53 33.17 -8.70 -2.55
CA THR A 53 33.18 -9.86 -3.47
C THR A 53 31.78 -10.44 -3.61
N ASN A 54 31.53 -11.21 -4.67
CA ASN A 54 30.25 -11.90 -4.82
C ASN A 54 30.21 -13.14 -3.91
N PRO A 55 29.48 -13.14 -2.80
CA PRO A 55 29.52 -14.21 -1.82
C PRO A 55 28.95 -15.54 -2.35
N VAL A 56 28.19 -15.51 -3.45
CA VAL A 56 27.65 -16.71 -4.10
C VAL A 56 28.72 -17.44 -4.91
N VAL A 57 29.72 -16.72 -5.45
CA VAL A 57 30.77 -17.26 -6.30
C VAL A 57 32.05 -17.56 -5.51
N GLU A 58 32.44 -16.65 -4.63
CA GLU A 58 33.75 -16.68 -3.95
C GLU A 58 33.65 -17.13 -2.48
N GLY A 59 32.42 -17.31 -1.96
CA GLY A 59 32.18 -17.64 -0.55
C GLY A 59 32.22 -16.42 0.37
N TYR A 60 32.00 -16.67 1.67
CA TYR A 60 31.97 -15.60 2.67
C TYR A 60 33.32 -15.49 3.37
N HIS A 61 34.04 -14.39 3.16
CA HIS A 61 35.24 -14.06 3.92
C HIS A 61 35.01 -12.80 4.76
N LEU A 62 35.23 -12.89 6.07
CA LEU A 62 35.07 -11.76 6.97
C LEU A 62 36.03 -10.58 6.65
N ALA A 63 37.13 -10.87 5.94
CA ALA A 63 38.09 -9.88 5.48
C ALA A 63 37.55 -8.95 4.37
N ASP A 64 36.48 -9.38 3.69
CA ASP A 64 35.89 -8.63 2.55
C ASP A 64 34.77 -7.68 2.97
N LEU A 65 34.51 -7.55 4.29
CA LEU A 65 33.53 -6.62 4.81
C LEU A 65 33.97 -5.17 4.61
N SER A 66 33.18 -4.41 3.88
CA SER A 66 33.46 -3.01 3.56
C SER A 66 32.17 -2.21 3.41
N ILE A 67 32.24 -0.94 3.77
CA ILE A 67 31.20 0.05 3.53
C ILE A 67 31.27 0.60 2.09
N GLY A 68 32.26 0.15 1.30
CA GLY A 68 32.53 0.64 -0.04
C GLY A 68 31.35 0.56 -0.99
N ASN A 69 30.50 -0.45 -0.88
CA ASN A 69 29.29 -0.56 -1.70
C ASN A 69 28.27 0.54 -1.39
N PHE A 70 28.08 0.87 -0.13
CA PHE A 70 27.21 1.98 0.27
C PHE A 70 27.72 3.32 -0.27
N LEU A 71 29.04 3.54 -0.23
CA LEU A 71 29.63 4.75 -0.77
C LEU A 71 29.48 4.81 -2.30
N LYS A 72 29.68 3.69 -3.02
CA LYS A 72 29.46 3.60 -4.46
C LYS A 72 28.00 3.93 -4.82
N VAL A 73 27.02 3.39 -4.08
CA VAL A 73 25.60 3.67 -4.28
C VAL A 73 25.28 5.14 -4.01
N ALA A 74 25.79 5.69 -2.89
CA ALA A 74 25.53 7.08 -2.49
C ALA A 74 26.16 8.12 -3.46
N THR A 75 27.25 7.76 -4.14
CA THR A 75 27.94 8.65 -5.10
C THR A 75 27.52 8.42 -6.55
N ASN A 76 26.69 7.42 -6.84
CA ASN A 76 26.27 7.10 -8.20
C ASN A 76 25.13 8.04 -8.68
N PRO A 77 25.35 8.87 -9.71
CA PRO A 77 24.32 9.78 -10.23
C PRO A 77 23.05 9.07 -10.71
N ASN A 78 23.19 7.85 -11.23
CA ASN A 78 22.04 7.08 -11.72
C ASN A 78 21.15 6.62 -10.58
N VAL A 79 21.72 6.27 -9.42
CA VAL A 79 20.96 5.95 -8.21
C VAL A 79 20.22 7.18 -7.71
N ALA A 80 20.88 8.34 -7.68
CA ALA A 80 20.24 9.59 -7.28
C ALA A 80 19.07 9.96 -8.21
N SER A 81 19.25 9.80 -9.53
CA SER A 81 18.17 10.00 -10.51
C SER A 81 17.03 9.01 -10.32
N ALA A 82 17.32 7.72 -10.12
CA ALA A 82 16.29 6.70 -9.90
C ALA A 82 15.53 6.95 -8.60
N LEU A 83 16.21 7.38 -7.53
CA LEU A 83 15.58 7.78 -6.27
C LEU A 83 14.67 9.01 -6.47
N GLY A 84 15.17 10.04 -7.16
CA GLY A 84 14.38 11.23 -7.49
C GLY A 84 13.12 10.88 -8.27
N ASN A 85 13.25 10.07 -9.32
CA ASN A 85 12.12 9.58 -10.11
C ASN A 85 11.13 8.77 -9.27
N SER A 86 11.62 7.93 -8.34
CA SER A 86 10.76 7.17 -7.42
C SER A 86 9.95 8.11 -6.52
N LEU A 87 10.59 9.12 -5.93
CA LEU A 87 9.92 10.08 -5.06
C LEU A 87 8.88 10.90 -5.83
N ILE A 88 9.18 11.33 -7.06
CA ILE A 88 8.25 12.08 -7.92
C ILE A 88 7.06 11.19 -8.31
N ALA A 89 7.32 9.98 -8.80
CA ALA A 89 6.27 9.06 -9.23
C ALA A 89 5.37 8.64 -8.07
N CYS A 90 5.95 8.22 -6.95
CA CYS A 90 5.19 7.77 -5.78
C CYS A 90 4.52 8.94 -5.05
N GLY A 91 5.20 10.08 -4.90
CA GLY A 91 4.62 11.28 -4.30
C GLY A 91 3.46 11.84 -5.11
N GLY A 92 3.64 12.00 -6.42
CA GLY A 92 2.59 12.41 -7.34
C GLY A 92 1.43 11.41 -7.37
N GLY A 93 1.74 10.10 -7.47
CA GLY A 93 0.75 9.03 -7.41
C GLY A 93 -0.06 9.04 -6.11
N THR A 94 0.60 9.29 -4.98
CA THR A 94 -0.06 9.42 -3.68
C THR A 94 -1.04 10.59 -3.64
N ILE A 95 -0.66 11.75 -4.18
CA ILE A 95 -1.57 12.91 -4.26
C ILE A 95 -2.81 12.56 -5.08
N VAL A 96 -2.63 11.94 -6.24
CA VAL A 96 -3.75 11.48 -7.09
C VAL A 96 -4.59 10.44 -6.35
N ALA A 97 -3.96 9.49 -5.65
CA ALA A 97 -4.66 8.48 -4.84
C ALA A 97 -5.50 9.10 -3.72
N VAL A 98 -4.98 10.15 -3.06
CA VAL A 98 -5.72 10.89 -2.02
C VAL A 98 -6.93 11.57 -2.63
N VAL A 99 -6.79 12.28 -3.74
CA VAL A 99 -7.92 12.97 -4.41
C VAL A 99 -9.01 11.98 -4.81
N ILE A 100 -8.64 10.89 -5.47
CA ILE A 100 -9.58 9.86 -5.92
C ILE A 100 -10.18 9.12 -4.72
N GLY A 101 -9.36 8.64 -3.79
CA GLY A 101 -9.81 7.85 -2.64
C GLY A 101 -10.72 8.63 -1.70
N LEU A 102 -10.39 9.90 -1.43
CA LEU A 102 -11.22 10.79 -0.62
C LEU A 102 -12.56 11.07 -1.32
N SER A 103 -12.55 11.33 -2.64
CA SER A 103 -13.76 11.55 -3.42
C SER A 103 -14.69 10.32 -3.39
N PHE A 104 -14.14 9.11 -3.57
CA PHE A 104 -14.90 7.87 -3.45
C PHE A 104 -15.45 7.67 -2.04
N ALA A 105 -14.66 7.90 -1.01
CA ALA A 105 -15.11 7.78 0.39
C ALA A 105 -16.27 8.75 0.67
N TRP A 106 -16.16 9.98 0.20
CA TRP A 106 -17.20 10.98 0.36
C TRP A 106 -18.49 10.57 -0.34
N VAL A 107 -18.43 10.20 -1.63
CA VAL A 107 -19.59 9.77 -2.41
C VAL A 107 -20.29 8.58 -1.76
N VAL A 108 -19.52 7.57 -1.33
CA VAL A 108 -20.10 6.34 -0.77
C VAL A 108 -20.69 6.55 0.62
N VAL A 109 -20.07 7.37 1.46
CA VAL A 109 -20.46 7.49 2.88
C VAL A 109 -21.38 8.68 3.15
N ARG A 110 -21.14 9.82 2.50
CA ARG A 110 -21.83 11.10 2.80
C ARG A 110 -22.89 11.50 1.77
N THR A 111 -23.06 10.75 0.69
CA THR A 111 -24.10 11.06 -0.29
C THR A 111 -25.16 9.96 -0.37
N ASN A 112 -26.34 10.32 -0.86
CA ASN A 112 -27.44 9.38 -1.15
C ASN A 112 -27.36 8.85 -2.60
N THR A 113 -26.14 8.67 -3.11
CA THR A 113 -25.92 8.19 -4.48
C THR A 113 -26.57 6.81 -4.67
N PRO A 114 -27.35 6.59 -5.74
CA PRO A 114 -27.86 5.27 -6.07
C PRO A 114 -26.70 4.32 -6.35
N TRP A 115 -26.90 3.02 -6.07
CA TRP A 115 -25.90 1.98 -6.32
C TRP A 115 -24.61 2.13 -5.50
N LYS A 116 -24.64 2.84 -4.36
CA LYS A 116 -23.46 3.08 -3.54
C LYS A 116 -22.71 1.81 -3.12
N GLY A 117 -23.38 0.69 -2.98
CA GLY A 117 -22.73 -0.60 -2.74
C GLY A 117 -21.86 -1.06 -3.91
N LEU A 118 -22.34 -0.88 -5.14
CA LEU A 118 -21.56 -1.18 -6.35
C LEU A 118 -20.35 -0.24 -6.50
N ILE A 119 -20.55 1.05 -6.24
CA ILE A 119 -19.46 2.05 -6.26
C ILE A 119 -18.42 1.72 -5.20
N ALA A 120 -18.84 1.35 -3.99
CA ALA A 120 -17.96 0.94 -2.91
C ALA A 120 -17.11 -0.29 -3.31
N SER A 121 -17.74 -1.30 -3.93
CA SER A 121 -17.03 -2.49 -4.42
C SER A 121 -16.09 -2.16 -5.57
N ALA A 122 -16.50 -1.33 -6.51
CA ALA A 122 -15.67 -0.87 -7.63
C ALA A 122 -14.44 -0.08 -7.13
N GLY A 123 -14.60 0.68 -6.05
CA GLY A 123 -13.50 1.41 -5.42
C GLY A 123 -12.39 0.54 -4.83
N ILE A 124 -12.66 -0.74 -4.55
CA ILE A 124 -11.68 -1.69 -4.00
C ILE A 124 -11.13 -2.61 -5.10
N LEU A 125 -11.82 -2.72 -6.22
CA LEU A 125 -11.50 -3.66 -7.30
C LEU A 125 -10.04 -3.62 -7.79
N PRO A 126 -9.38 -2.45 -7.93
CA PRO A 126 -7.99 -2.39 -8.38
C PRO A 126 -7.03 -3.22 -7.53
N LEU A 127 -7.28 -3.41 -6.23
CA LEU A 127 -6.40 -4.19 -5.34
C LEU A 127 -6.35 -5.68 -5.67
N PHE A 128 -7.35 -6.21 -6.37
CA PHE A 128 -7.40 -7.62 -6.78
C PHE A 128 -6.64 -7.90 -8.08
N VAL A 129 -6.21 -6.87 -8.79
CA VAL A 129 -5.43 -7.00 -10.03
C VAL A 129 -3.94 -6.94 -9.68
N PRO A 130 -3.11 -7.89 -10.11
CA PRO A 130 -1.65 -7.77 -9.91
C PRO A 130 -1.10 -6.49 -10.57
N PRO A 131 -0.17 -5.76 -9.91
CA PRO A 131 0.34 -4.46 -10.42
C PRO A 131 0.95 -4.55 -11.82
N LEU A 132 1.62 -5.65 -12.15
CA LEU A 132 2.19 -5.87 -13.48
C LEU A 132 1.07 -5.95 -14.54
N VAL A 133 0.00 -6.68 -14.24
CA VAL A 133 -1.16 -6.81 -15.14
C VAL A 133 -1.84 -5.47 -15.33
N ALA A 134 -2.00 -4.70 -14.25
CA ALA A 134 -2.53 -3.34 -14.34
C ALA A 134 -1.64 -2.45 -15.25
N GLY A 135 -0.31 -2.50 -15.09
CA GLY A 135 0.63 -1.78 -15.95
C GLY A 135 0.47 -2.15 -17.42
N VAL A 136 0.37 -3.44 -17.74
CA VAL A 136 0.15 -3.93 -19.11
C VAL A 136 -1.21 -3.47 -19.65
N ALA A 137 -2.29 -3.57 -18.86
CA ALA A 137 -3.61 -3.11 -19.29
C ALA A 137 -3.63 -1.63 -19.61
N TRP A 138 -3.03 -0.80 -18.75
CA TRP A 138 -2.90 0.64 -18.98
C TRP A 138 -2.00 0.97 -20.19
N SER A 139 -0.94 0.18 -20.44
CA SER A 139 -0.10 0.35 -21.63
C SER A 139 -0.86 0.09 -22.92
N ILE A 140 -1.74 -0.91 -22.95
CA ILE A 140 -2.62 -1.20 -24.09
C ILE A 140 -3.65 -0.06 -24.29
N LEU A 141 -4.19 0.48 -23.19
CA LEU A 141 -5.18 1.55 -23.25
C LEU A 141 -4.57 2.89 -23.69
N GLY A 142 -3.43 3.27 -23.15
CA GLY A 142 -2.85 4.61 -23.27
C GLY A 142 -1.51 4.67 -23.99
N SER A 143 -1.18 3.67 -24.85
CA SER A 143 -0.03 3.77 -25.75
C SER A 143 -0.19 4.92 -26.74
N PRO A 144 0.85 5.75 -26.99
CA PRO A 144 0.74 6.92 -27.83
C PRO A 144 0.33 6.63 -29.29
N LYS A 145 0.79 5.49 -29.84
CA LYS A 145 0.52 5.16 -31.24
C LYS A 145 -0.64 4.19 -31.45
N THR A 146 -0.80 3.23 -30.56
CA THR A 146 -1.72 2.09 -30.72
C THR A 146 -2.73 1.99 -29.58
N GLY A 147 -2.73 2.94 -28.65
CA GLY A 147 -3.60 2.91 -27.48
C GLY A 147 -5.07 3.02 -27.87
N LEU A 148 -5.88 2.12 -27.27
CA LEU A 148 -7.31 2.05 -27.54
C LEU A 148 -8.02 3.38 -27.27
N LEU A 149 -7.64 4.09 -26.20
CA LEU A 149 -8.21 5.40 -25.87
C LEU A 149 -7.91 6.44 -26.94
N ASN A 150 -6.68 6.46 -27.46
CA ASN A 150 -6.28 7.38 -28.52
C ASN A 150 -6.99 7.06 -29.84
N LEU A 151 -7.16 5.77 -30.18
CA LEU A 151 -7.91 5.35 -31.38
C LEU A 151 -9.39 5.69 -31.29
N LEU A 152 -10.00 5.53 -30.12
CA LEU A 152 -11.41 5.91 -29.90
C LEU A 152 -11.59 7.43 -29.96
N ALA A 153 -10.69 8.22 -29.34
CA ALA A 153 -10.71 9.68 -29.42
C ALA A 153 -10.60 10.18 -30.88
N MET A 154 -9.66 9.62 -31.64
CA MET A 154 -9.48 9.92 -33.03
C MET A 154 -10.73 9.62 -33.88
N LYS A 155 -11.35 8.44 -33.68
CA LYS A 155 -12.61 8.08 -34.37
C LYS A 155 -13.79 8.99 -33.99
N ALA A 156 -13.80 9.50 -32.75
CA ALA A 156 -14.82 10.44 -32.28
C ALA A 156 -14.56 11.89 -32.69
N GLY A 157 -13.46 12.17 -33.42
CA GLY A 157 -13.07 13.51 -33.78
C GLY A 157 -12.65 14.42 -32.64
N ILE A 158 -12.27 13.79 -31.47
CA ILE A 158 -11.82 14.51 -30.28
C ILE A 158 -10.31 14.69 -30.37
N PRO A 159 -9.77 15.94 -30.33
CA PRO A 159 -8.32 16.18 -30.35
C PRO A 159 -7.70 15.88 -28.99
N PHE A 160 -7.74 14.63 -28.61
CA PHE A 160 -7.23 14.14 -27.33
C PHE A 160 -6.17 13.07 -27.57
N HIS A 161 -5.02 13.23 -26.94
CA HIS A 161 -3.90 12.30 -27.04
C HIS A 161 -3.34 12.01 -25.67
N ILE A 162 -3.31 10.74 -25.30
CA ILE A 162 -2.71 10.24 -24.05
C ILE A 162 -1.41 9.54 -24.39
N ASP A 163 -0.38 9.85 -23.62
CA ASP A 163 0.84 9.08 -23.56
C ASP A 163 1.11 8.67 -22.11
N LEU A 164 0.93 7.39 -21.80
CA LEU A 164 1.19 6.84 -20.47
C LEU A 164 2.66 6.43 -20.26
N TYR A 165 3.48 6.43 -21.33
CA TYR A 165 4.92 6.21 -21.21
C TYR A 165 5.64 7.52 -20.84
N THR A 166 5.14 8.19 -19.82
CA THR A 166 5.67 9.44 -19.27
C THR A 166 5.57 9.43 -17.75
N MET A 167 6.32 10.31 -17.08
CA MET A 167 6.21 10.47 -15.63
C MET A 167 4.77 10.82 -15.17
N PRO A 168 4.06 11.78 -15.78
CA PRO A 168 2.64 12.02 -15.47
C PRO A 168 1.73 10.82 -15.70
N GLY A 169 1.97 10.04 -16.77
CA GLY A 169 1.23 8.80 -17.05
C GLY A 169 1.42 7.76 -15.95
N MET A 170 2.64 7.57 -15.51
CA MET A 170 2.96 6.66 -14.39
C MET A 170 2.35 7.14 -13.07
N ILE A 171 2.41 8.44 -12.77
CA ILE A 171 1.74 9.07 -11.62
C ILE A 171 0.24 8.80 -11.64
N PHE A 172 -0.41 8.98 -12.79
CA PHE A 172 -1.83 8.75 -12.97
C PHE A 172 -2.22 7.28 -12.71
N VAL A 173 -1.47 6.34 -13.29
CA VAL A 173 -1.73 4.90 -13.10
C VAL A 173 -1.50 4.49 -11.65
N PHE A 174 -0.45 4.98 -11.00
CA PHE A 174 -0.22 4.78 -9.59
C PHE A 174 -1.37 5.32 -8.75
N GLY A 175 -1.82 6.54 -9.05
CA GLY A 175 -2.90 7.18 -8.32
C GLY A 175 -4.20 6.38 -8.34
N ILE A 176 -4.63 5.94 -9.52
CA ILE A 176 -5.84 5.12 -9.67
C ILE A 176 -5.70 3.77 -8.98
N TYR A 177 -4.55 3.11 -9.17
CA TYR A 177 -4.33 1.77 -8.65
C TYR A 177 -4.28 1.74 -7.12
N TYR A 178 -3.71 2.78 -6.50
CA TYR A 178 -3.54 2.84 -5.04
C TYR A 178 -4.59 3.70 -4.31
N ALA A 179 -5.49 4.37 -5.02
CA ALA A 179 -6.63 5.08 -4.45
C ALA A 179 -7.47 4.24 -3.46
N PRO A 180 -7.67 2.92 -3.66
CA PRO A 180 -8.42 2.09 -2.73
C PRO A 180 -7.88 2.11 -1.29
N TYR A 181 -6.58 2.23 -1.08
CA TYR A 181 -6.02 2.32 0.29
C TYR A 181 -6.55 3.57 1.00
N VAL A 182 -6.44 4.74 0.36
CA VAL A 182 -6.95 6.00 0.92
C VAL A 182 -8.46 5.93 1.10
N TYR A 183 -9.18 5.37 0.11
CA TYR A 183 -10.62 5.17 0.19
C TYR A 183 -11.02 4.35 1.42
N MET A 184 -10.40 3.20 1.65
CA MET A 184 -10.74 2.31 2.76
C MET A 184 -10.53 2.98 4.13
N PHE A 185 -9.39 3.61 4.35
CA PHE A 185 -9.10 4.32 5.60
C PHE A 185 -10.06 5.49 5.83
N THR A 186 -10.27 6.30 4.80
CA THR A 186 -11.14 7.48 4.88
C THR A 186 -12.62 7.09 5.06
N ALA A 187 -13.09 6.08 4.31
CA ALA A 187 -14.46 5.60 4.42
C ALA A 187 -14.75 4.98 5.81
N ALA A 188 -13.78 4.27 6.39
CA ALA A 188 -13.90 3.75 7.75
C ALA A 188 -14.00 4.88 8.78
N ALA A 189 -13.15 5.89 8.66
CA ALA A 189 -13.19 7.06 9.55
C ALA A 189 -14.52 7.82 9.45
N LEU A 190 -14.98 8.08 8.22
CA LEU A 190 -16.26 8.75 7.98
C LEU A 190 -17.47 7.97 8.52
N ARG A 191 -17.44 6.64 8.45
CA ARG A 191 -18.53 5.79 9.01
C ARG A 191 -18.54 5.77 10.53
N ASN A 192 -17.39 5.87 11.17
CA ASN A 192 -17.23 5.84 12.62
C ASN A 192 -17.38 7.23 13.27
N MET A 193 -17.44 8.29 12.48
CA MET A 193 -17.62 9.65 12.98
C MET A 193 -19.08 9.86 13.37
N ASP A 194 -19.31 10.43 14.57
CA ASP A 194 -20.63 10.75 15.07
C ASP A 194 -21.28 11.86 14.22
N PRO A 195 -22.43 11.61 13.57
CA PRO A 195 -23.13 12.61 12.77
C PRO A 195 -23.56 13.84 13.56
N SER A 196 -23.77 13.70 14.89
CA SER A 196 -24.19 14.80 15.76
C SER A 196 -23.23 15.99 15.74
N LEU A 197 -21.95 15.77 15.47
CA LEU A 197 -20.95 16.83 15.35
C LEU A 197 -21.18 17.72 14.12
N GLU A 198 -21.60 17.12 13.00
CA GLU A 198 -21.96 17.86 11.78
C GLU A 198 -23.30 18.61 11.97
N GLU A 199 -24.29 17.93 12.57
CA GLU A 199 -25.59 18.52 12.89
C GLU A 199 -25.44 19.71 13.85
N ALA A 200 -24.63 19.63 14.90
CA ALA A 200 -24.38 20.73 15.84
C ALA A 200 -23.72 21.94 15.13
N ALA A 201 -22.84 21.72 14.19
CA ALA A 201 -22.24 22.79 13.40
C ALA A 201 -23.28 23.48 12.49
N GLU A 202 -24.17 22.70 11.86
CA GLU A 202 -25.27 23.24 11.03
C GLU A 202 -26.29 24.04 11.86
N ILE A 203 -26.67 23.52 13.02
CA ILE A 203 -27.55 24.24 13.96
C ILE A 203 -26.92 25.58 14.42
N SER A 204 -25.59 25.62 14.53
CA SER A 204 -24.83 26.83 14.85
C SER A 204 -24.68 27.78 13.64
N GLY A 205 -25.34 27.50 12.52
CA GLY A 205 -25.36 28.34 11.32
C GLY A 205 -24.16 28.15 10.38
N ALA A 206 -23.35 27.08 10.53
CA ALA A 206 -22.28 26.77 9.60
C ALA A 206 -22.87 26.22 8.29
N SER A 207 -22.36 26.69 7.15
CA SER A 207 -22.68 26.08 5.86
C SER A 207 -22.03 24.68 5.74
N ALA A 208 -22.57 23.80 4.92
CA ALA A 208 -22.03 22.45 4.67
C ALA A 208 -20.54 22.47 4.32
N ALA A 209 -20.08 23.42 3.49
CA ALA A 209 -18.67 23.59 3.16
C ALA A 209 -17.82 23.97 4.39
N ARG A 210 -18.34 24.80 5.28
CA ARG A 210 -17.67 25.20 6.51
C ARG A 210 -17.62 24.03 7.50
N THR A 211 -18.72 23.32 7.69
CA THR A 211 -18.78 22.09 8.51
C THR A 211 -17.75 21.06 8.00
N MET A 212 -17.71 20.83 6.69
CA MET A 212 -16.71 19.92 6.10
C MET A 212 -15.28 20.35 6.40
N ALA A 213 -14.95 21.64 6.25
CA ALA A 213 -13.59 22.15 6.43
C ALA A 213 -13.16 22.22 7.91
N THR A 214 -14.09 22.54 8.83
CA THR A 214 -13.76 22.81 10.25
C THR A 214 -14.05 21.65 11.18
N VAL A 215 -14.93 20.73 10.81
CA VAL A 215 -15.32 19.57 11.62
C VAL A 215 -14.92 18.27 10.94
N THR A 216 -15.50 17.96 9.78
CA THR A 216 -15.35 16.65 9.16
C THR A 216 -13.91 16.38 8.74
N PHE A 217 -13.30 17.29 7.96
CA PHE A 217 -11.94 17.09 7.43
C PHE A 217 -10.87 16.96 8.52
N PRO A 218 -10.81 17.81 9.56
CA PRO A 218 -9.86 17.64 10.66
C PRO A 218 -10.01 16.31 11.42
N LEU A 219 -11.24 15.83 11.61
CA LEU A 219 -11.50 14.57 12.30
C LEU A 219 -11.04 13.34 11.50
N ILE A 220 -11.18 13.36 10.18
CA ILE A 220 -10.76 12.25 9.33
C ILE A 220 -9.32 12.38 8.84
N LEU A 221 -8.65 13.51 9.07
CA LEU A 221 -7.29 13.79 8.60
C LEU A 221 -6.28 12.70 9.01
N PRO A 222 -6.28 12.16 10.25
CA PRO A 222 -5.38 11.08 10.62
C PRO A 222 -5.57 9.82 9.76
N ALA A 223 -6.81 9.51 9.38
CA ALA A 223 -7.11 8.37 8.51
C ALA A 223 -6.65 8.61 7.07
N ILE A 224 -6.82 9.83 6.55
CA ILE A 224 -6.30 10.22 5.24
C ILE A 224 -4.77 10.09 5.21
N ILE A 225 -4.08 10.62 6.23
CA ILE A 225 -2.62 10.52 6.35
C ILE A 225 -2.18 9.05 6.44
N SER A 226 -2.89 8.21 7.17
CA SER A 226 -2.58 6.77 7.26
C SER A 226 -2.71 6.08 5.91
N GLY A 227 -3.80 6.33 5.17
CA GLY A 227 -3.99 5.80 3.81
C GLY A 227 -2.96 6.34 2.82
N MET A 228 -2.62 7.61 2.93
CA MET A 228 -1.59 8.28 2.13
C MET A 228 -0.20 7.65 2.35
N LEU A 229 0.21 7.50 3.60
CA LEU A 229 1.51 6.92 3.95
C LEU A 229 1.60 5.46 3.51
N LEU A 230 0.54 4.68 3.72
CA LEU A 230 0.50 3.29 3.27
C LEU A 230 0.60 3.21 1.74
N SER A 231 -0.17 4.02 1.00
CA SER A 231 -0.11 4.07 -0.47
C SER A 231 1.30 4.42 -0.95
N PHE A 232 1.93 5.44 -0.37
CA PHE A 232 3.27 5.88 -0.72
C PHE A 232 4.32 4.79 -0.50
N VAL A 233 4.31 4.15 0.69
CA VAL A 233 5.29 3.10 1.03
C VAL A 233 5.13 1.88 0.11
N VAL A 234 3.88 1.46 -0.17
CA VAL A 234 3.63 0.33 -1.07
C VAL A 234 4.06 0.65 -2.50
N MET A 235 3.79 1.88 -2.99
CA MET A 235 4.25 2.33 -4.32
C MET A 235 5.78 2.29 -4.46
N LEU A 236 6.53 2.68 -3.40
CA LEU A 236 8.00 2.66 -3.43
C LEU A 236 8.58 1.26 -3.67
N GLY A 237 7.89 0.22 -3.20
CA GLY A 237 8.34 -1.16 -3.36
C GLY A 237 7.87 -1.85 -4.64
N ILE A 238 7.03 -1.20 -5.47
CA ILE A 238 6.43 -1.85 -6.63
C ILE A 238 7.36 -1.81 -7.85
N TYR A 239 7.47 -2.95 -8.52
CA TYR A 239 8.23 -3.11 -9.75
C TYR A 239 7.35 -3.07 -11.02
N GLY A 240 6.16 -3.68 -10.97
CA GLY A 240 5.38 -4.02 -12.16
C GLY A 240 4.97 -2.83 -13.02
N VAL A 241 4.40 -1.77 -12.44
CA VAL A 241 3.96 -0.58 -13.19
C VAL A 241 5.16 0.17 -13.79
N PRO A 242 6.23 0.49 -13.03
CA PRO A 242 7.40 1.14 -13.60
C PRO A 242 8.13 0.33 -14.66
N ALA A 243 8.16 -0.98 -14.54
CA ALA A 243 8.78 -1.84 -15.53
C ALA A 243 8.07 -1.74 -16.89
N VAL A 244 6.74 -1.66 -16.89
CA VAL A 244 5.93 -1.61 -18.13
C VAL A 244 5.84 -0.20 -18.69
N LEU A 245 5.64 0.81 -17.87
CA LEU A 245 5.41 2.19 -18.32
C LEU A 245 6.68 3.04 -18.32
N GLY A 246 7.56 2.84 -17.35
CA GLY A 246 8.78 3.64 -17.17
C GLY A 246 9.92 3.19 -18.08
N SER A 247 10.17 1.87 -18.21
CA SER A 247 11.31 1.37 -18.99
C SER A 247 11.26 1.79 -20.46
N PRO A 248 10.12 1.73 -21.19
CA PRO A 248 10.05 2.23 -22.56
C PRO A 248 10.26 3.74 -22.69
N ALA A 249 10.00 4.48 -21.61
CA ALA A 249 10.19 5.93 -21.53
C ALA A 249 11.60 6.34 -21.07
N ASN A 250 12.51 5.40 -20.83
CA ASN A 250 13.81 5.60 -20.20
C ASN A 250 13.70 6.28 -18.80
N ILE A 251 12.60 6.03 -18.10
CA ILE A 251 12.38 6.51 -16.73
C ILE A 251 12.67 5.34 -15.79
N SER A 252 13.85 5.32 -15.21
CA SER A 252 14.21 4.35 -14.18
C SER A 252 13.79 4.86 -12.81
N VAL A 253 13.07 4.04 -12.07
CA VAL A 253 12.82 4.20 -10.63
C VAL A 253 13.70 3.22 -9.86
N LEU A 254 13.79 3.36 -8.55
CA LEU A 254 14.70 2.57 -7.73
C LEU A 254 14.50 1.05 -7.91
N THR A 255 13.23 0.62 -7.94
CA THR A 255 12.89 -0.80 -8.12
C THR A 255 13.30 -1.33 -9.50
N THR A 256 13.12 -0.58 -10.59
CA THR A 256 13.56 -1.00 -11.92
C THR A 256 15.08 -0.91 -12.06
N TYR A 257 15.72 0.08 -11.45
CA TYR A 257 17.17 0.24 -11.47
C TYR A 257 17.94 -0.91 -10.80
N ILE A 258 17.37 -1.52 -9.76
CA ILE A 258 17.99 -2.68 -9.07
C ILE A 258 18.03 -3.94 -9.97
N PHE A 259 17.13 -4.03 -10.94
CA PHE A 259 17.00 -5.20 -11.82
C PHE A 259 17.62 -5.01 -13.22
N THR A 260 18.22 -3.84 -13.50
CA THR A 260 18.99 -3.55 -14.73
C THR A 260 20.49 -3.61 -14.48
#